data_0f7af82d1267aaec94f69ceb0fb14b09
#
_entry.id   0f7af82d1267aaec94f69ceb0fb14b09
#
_cell.length_a   1.000
_cell.length_b   1.000
_cell.length_c   1.000
_cell.angle_alpha   90.00
_cell.angle_beta   90.00
_cell.angle_gamma   90.00
#
_symmetry.space_group_name_H-M   'P 1'
#
loop_
_entity.id
_entity.type
_entity.pdbx_description
1 polymer ?
#
loop_
_entity_poly.entity_id
_entity_poly.type
_entity_poly.pdbx_seq_one_letter_code
_entity_poly.pdbx_strand_id
1 'polypeptide(L)'
;MFRRPLGRPFRRIQVGSIPPALQRANQLMASGQYAQAADIYEQFARGALARNGPRAPWFFLQAGQARLLAGLVQVGMTHLQQGLALFAGRGQFQRLYFTGKRFATELKERGLAAEAEQIENYIKTALLPGFTPAPARGLEKPRPVLLPTACPGCGGPLRSDEVDWVDELTAECPYCGSAVRTQG
;
A
#
# COMPACT_ATOMS: atom_id res chain seq x y z
N MET A 1 -1.54 -54.29 -1.27
CA MET A 1 -0.35 -53.39 -1.22
C MET A 1 -0.76 -52.01 -1.74
N PHE A 2 -1.13 -51.09 -0.85
CA PHE A 2 -1.52 -49.71 -1.20
C PHE A 2 -0.29 -48.82 -1.14
N ARG A 3 0.15 -48.31 -2.30
CA ARG A 3 1.21 -47.26 -2.35
C ARG A 3 0.60 -45.91 -1.97
N ARG A 4 1.06 -45.34 -0.87
CA ARG A 4 0.78 -43.95 -0.47
C ARG A 4 1.38 -42.99 -1.49
N PRO A 5 0.64 -41.95 -1.97
CA PRO A 5 1.22 -40.91 -2.79
C PRO A 5 2.16 -40.05 -1.94
N LEU A 6 3.38 -39.90 -2.44
CA LEU A 6 4.40 -39.01 -1.91
C LEU A 6 3.89 -37.57 -1.85
N GLY A 7 3.94 -36.97 -0.68
CA GLY A 7 3.55 -35.59 -0.44
C GLY A 7 4.28 -34.64 -1.38
N ARG A 8 3.52 -33.70 -1.95
CA ARG A 8 4.06 -32.59 -2.73
C ARG A 8 5.10 -31.83 -1.88
N PRO A 9 6.30 -31.57 -2.40
CA PRO A 9 7.28 -30.77 -1.67
C PRO A 9 6.69 -29.38 -1.43
N PHE A 10 6.67 -28.95 -0.16
CA PHE A 10 6.38 -27.59 0.20
C PHE A 10 7.32 -26.68 -0.60
N ARG A 11 6.76 -25.92 -1.53
CA ARG A 11 7.48 -24.88 -2.25
C ARG A 11 7.93 -23.89 -1.18
N ARG A 12 9.20 -23.94 -0.79
CA ARG A 12 9.82 -22.90 0.02
C ARG A 12 9.52 -21.57 -0.69
N ILE A 13 8.65 -20.75 -0.11
CA ILE A 13 8.50 -19.37 -0.51
C ILE A 13 9.87 -18.76 -0.27
N GLN A 14 10.64 -18.58 -1.34
CA GLN A 14 11.83 -17.76 -1.27
C GLN A 14 11.32 -16.37 -0.92
N VAL A 15 11.57 -15.94 0.30
CA VAL A 15 11.43 -14.56 0.72
C VAL A 15 12.37 -13.80 -0.18
N GLY A 16 11.83 -13.26 -1.27
CA GLY A 16 12.60 -12.53 -2.26
C GLY A 16 13.32 -11.39 -1.54
N SER A 17 14.63 -11.31 -1.69
CA SER A 17 15.41 -10.22 -1.12
C SER A 17 14.81 -8.88 -1.60
N ILE A 18 14.53 -8.02 -0.64
CA ILE A 18 13.95 -6.69 -0.91
C ILE A 18 14.92 -5.93 -1.81
N PRO A 19 14.46 -5.38 -2.93
CA PRO A 19 15.35 -4.63 -3.82
C PRO A 19 16.04 -3.49 -3.06
N PRO A 20 17.38 -3.39 -3.11
CA PRO A 20 18.11 -2.30 -2.43
C PRO A 20 17.62 -0.91 -2.81
N ALA A 21 17.15 -0.74 -4.07
CA ALA A 21 16.59 0.51 -4.54
C ALA A 21 15.29 0.89 -3.80
N LEU A 22 14.45 -0.07 -3.40
CA LEU A 22 13.25 0.21 -2.61
C LEU A 22 13.61 0.64 -1.18
N GLN A 23 14.62 0.00 -0.57
CA GLN A 23 15.14 0.44 0.73
C GLN A 23 15.68 1.87 0.65
N ARG A 24 16.41 2.19 -0.42
CA ARG A 24 16.92 3.55 -0.67
C ARG A 24 15.77 4.55 -0.82
N ALA A 25 14.70 4.24 -1.55
CA ALA A 25 13.54 5.12 -1.67
C ALA A 25 12.92 5.43 -0.30
N ASN A 26 12.76 4.43 0.57
CA ASN A 26 12.24 4.62 1.92
C ASN A 26 13.18 5.48 2.80
N GLN A 27 14.51 5.31 2.66
CA GLN A 27 15.49 6.15 3.35
C GLN A 27 15.43 7.61 2.86
N LEU A 28 15.29 7.82 1.56
CA LEU A 28 15.12 9.15 0.97
C LEU A 28 13.83 9.83 1.46
N MET A 29 12.73 9.09 1.60
CA MET A 29 11.50 9.58 2.23
C MET A 29 11.74 10.02 3.67
N ALA A 30 12.41 9.20 4.45
CA ALA A 30 12.70 9.49 5.86
C ALA A 30 13.64 10.69 6.03
N SER A 31 14.53 10.94 5.07
CA SER A 31 15.46 12.08 5.08
C SER A 31 14.94 13.35 4.38
N GLY A 32 13.66 13.37 3.95
CA GLY A 32 13.06 14.52 3.29
C GLY A 32 13.45 14.72 1.82
N GLN A 33 14.17 13.79 1.23
CA GLN A 33 14.59 13.83 -0.18
C GLN A 33 13.48 13.29 -1.10
N TYR A 34 12.30 13.91 -1.02
CA TYR A 34 11.06 13.39 -1.60
C TYR A 34 11.10 13.26 -3.11
N ALA A 35 11.69 14.21 -3.83
CA ALA A 35 11.77 14.14 -5.29
C ALA A 35 12.53 12.91 -5.76
N GLN A 36 13.68 12.60 -5.14
CA GLN A 36 14.48 11.42 -5.46
C GLN A 36 13.78 10.11 -5.07
N ALA A 37 13.07 10.11 -3.94
CA ALA A 37 12.26 8.96 -3.54
C ALA A 37 11.16 8.68 -4.56
N ALA A 38 10.47 9.72 -5.03
CA ALA A 38 9.42 9.63 -6.04
C ALA A 38 9.91 8.97 -7.33
N ASP A 39 11.09 9.38 -7.85
CA ASP A 39 11.69 8.81 -9.06
C ASP A 39 11.85 7.29 -8.95
N ILE A 40 12.30 6.82 -7.79
CA ILE A 40 12.48 5.39 -7.56
C ILE A 40 11.13 4.67 -7.46
N TYR A 41 10.17 5.21 -6.70
CA TYR A 41 8.84 4.60 -6.61
C TYR A 41 8.13 4.55 -7.96
N GLU A 42 8.26 5.58 -8.81
CA GLU A 42 7.70 5.59 -10.15
C GLU A 42 8.29 4.49 -11.05
N GLN A 43 9.60 4.23 -10.94
CA GLN A 43 10.23 3.13 -11.66
C GLN A 43 9.66 1.78 -11.21
N PHE A 44 9.51 1.58 -9.89
CA PHE A 44 8.88 0.38 -9.35
C PHE A 44 7.41 0.26 -9.76
N ALA A 45 6.66 1.36 -9.74
CA ALA A 45 5.26 1.40 -10.13
C ALA A 45 5.07 0.97 -11.59
N ARG A 46 5.84 1.58 -12.51
CA ARG A 46 5.81 1.24 -13.94
C ARG A 46 6.25 -0.20 -14.19
N GLY A 47 7.33 -0.65 -13.55
CA GLY A 47 7.81 -2.02 -13.67
C GLY A 47 6.84 -3.05 -13.10
N ALA A 48 6.17 -2.74 -11.99
CA ALA A 48 5.14 -3.60 -11.42
C ALA A 48 3.87 -3.62 -12.29
N LEU A 49 3.46 -2.46 -12.83
CA LEU A 49 2.30 -2.37 -13.72
C LEU A 49 2.50 -3.18 -15.00
N ALA A 50 3.67 -3.07 -15.64
CA ALA A 50 4.00 -3.81 -16.87
C ALA A 50 3.92 -5.34 -16.70
N ARG A 51 4.16 -5.83 -15.48
CA ARG A 51 4.07 -7.26 -15.13
C ARG A 51 2.74 -7.64 -14.48
N ASN A 52 1.75 -6.73 -14.47
CA ASN A 52 0.51 -6.88 -13.73
C ASN A 52 0.73 -7.27 -12.25
N GLY A 53 1.81 -6.77 -11.67
CA GLY A 53 2.22 -7.09 -10.30
C GLY A 53 1.24 -6.55 -9.26
N PRO A 54 0.93 -7.31 -8.19
CA PRO A 54 -0.07 -6.94 -7.19
C PRO A 54 0.28 -5.65 -6.44
N ARG A 55 1.55 -5.28 -6.38
CA ARG A 55 2.05 -4.10 -5.66
C ARG A 55 2.06 -2.81 -6.47
N ALA A 56 1.71 -2.84 -7.76
CA ALA A 56 1.67 -1.64 -8.60
C ALA A 56 0.86 -0.48 -7.98
N PRO A 57 -0.36 -0.70 -7.42
CA PRO A 57 -1.11 0.37 -6.79
C PRO A 57 -0.33 1.08 -5.68
N TRP A 58 0.30 0.31 -4.81
CA TRP A 58 1.06 0.86 -3.67
C TRP A 58 2.25 1.71 -4.10
N PHE A 59 2.98 1.30 -5.12
CA PHE A 59 4.11 2.08 -5.63
C PHE A 59 3.66 3.39 -6.27
N PHE A 60 2.52 3.40 -6.98
CA PHE A 60 1.94 4.65 -7.48
C PHE A 60 1.52 5.58 -6.35
N LEU A 61 0.90 5.06 -5.30
CA LEU A 61 0.51 5.86 -4.13
C LEU A 61 1.73 6.45 -3.42
N GLN A 62 2.81 5.66 -3.26
CA GLN A 62 4.07 6.16 -2.67
C GLN A 62 4.72 7.23 -3.55
N ALA A 63 4.76 7.03 -4.86
CA ALA A 63 5.25 8.04 -5.79
C ALA A 63 4.41 9.33 -5.69
N GLY A 64 3.09 9.21 -5.65
CA GLY A 64 2.17 10.33 -5.49
C GLY A 64 2.42 11.10 -4.19
N GLN A 65 2.50 10.39 -3.07
CA GLN A 65 2.80 11.00 -1.78
C GLN A 65 4.15 11.72 -1.79
N ALA A 66 5.19 11.09 -2.33
CA ALA A 66 6.51 11.70 -2.43
C ALA A 66 6.50 12.96 -3.31
N ARG A 67 5.77 12.96 -4.44
CA ARG A 67 5.60 14.16 -5.30
C ARG A 67 4.85 15.28 -4.59
N LEU A 68 3.80 14.96 -3.83
CA LEU A 68 3.08 15.95 -3.00
C LEU A 68 4.01 16.59 -1.96
N LEU A 69 4.81 15.77 -1.28
CA LEU A 69 5.80 16.23 -0.29
C LEU A 69 6.90 17.08 -0.92
N ALA A 70 7.25 16.81 -2.18
CA ALA A 70 8.18 17.61 -2.96
C ALA A 70 7.56 18.91 -3.53
N GLY A 71 6.29 19.21 -3.24
CA GLY A 71 5.58 20.39 -3.76
C GLY A 71 5.05 20.24 -5.19
N LEU A 72 5.20 19.07 -5.82
CA LEU A 72 4.75 18.78 -7.19
C LEU A 72 3.31 18.25 -7.19
N VAL A 73 2.36 19.10 -6.78
CA VAL A 73 0.98 18.70 -6.47
C VAL A 73 0.31 17.98 -7.63
N GLN A 74 0.35 18.53 -8.85
CA GLN A 74 -0.36 17.94 -9.99
C GLN A 74 0.18 16.56 -10.39
N VAL A 75 1.50 16.38 -10.35
CA VAL A 75 2.14 15.09 -10.63
C VAL A 75 1.79 14.09 -9.52
N GLY A 76 1.82 14.55 -8.26
CA GLY A 76 1.42 13.76 -7.11
C GLY A 76 -0.02 13.26 -7.23
N MET A 77 -0.96 14.13 -7.57
CA MET A 77 -2.37 13.80 -7.77
C MET A 77 -2.56 12.76 -8.88
N THR A 78 -1.85 12.92 -10.01
CA THR A 78 -1.89 11.95 -11.11
C THR A 78 -1.50 10.54 -10.63
N HIS A 79 -0.43 10.43 -9.85
CA HIS A 79 0.00 9.13 -9.32
C HIS A 79 -0.96 8.57 -8.27
N LEU A 80 -1.51 9.40 -7.38
CA LEU A 80 -2.52 8.97 -6.41
C LEU A 80 -3.75 8.40 -7.12
N GLN A 81 -4.30 9.13 -8.10
CA GLN A 81 -5.44 8.69 -8.89
C GLN A 81 -5.15 7.38 -9.63
N GLN A 82 -3.95 7.23 -10.18
CA GLN A 82 -3.53 6.02 -10.89
C GLN A 82 -3.45 4.81 -9.93
N GLY A 83 -2.90 4.98 -8.72
CA GLY A 83 -2.89 3.94 -7.69
C GLY A 83 -4.29 3.53 -7.25
N LEU A 84 -5.18 4.50 -7.03
CA LEU A 84 -6.58 4.25 -6.67
C LEU A 84 -7.34 3.57 -7.81
N ALA A 85 -7.10 3.98 -9.07
CA ALA A 85 -7.71 3.34 -10.24
C ALA A 85 -7.32 1.89 -10.39
N LEU A 86 -6.07 1.54 -10.06
CA LEU A 86 -5.62 0.15 -10.06
C LEU A 86 -6.30 -0.69 -8.97
N PHE A 87 -6.62 -0.12 -7.81
CA PHE A 87 -7.45 -0.81 -6.81
C PHE A 87 -8.87 -1.05 -7.32
N ALA A 88 -9.50 -0.04 -7.93
CA ALA A 88 -10.84 -0.16 -8.52
C ALA A 88 -10.87 -1.23 -9.61
N GLY A 89 -9.95 -1.18 -10.57
CA GLY A 89 -9.87 -2.14 -11.68
C GLY A 89 -9.58 -3.58 -11.25
N ARG A 90 -9.08 -3.78 -10.04
CA ARG A 90 -8.85 -5.09 -9.42
C ARG A 90 -9.98 -5.54 -8.49
N GLY A 91 -11.05 -4.77 -8.37
CA GLY A 91 -12.16 -5.07 -7.44
C GLY A 91 -11.78 -4.89 -5.96
N GLN A 92 -10.66 -4.23 -5.66
CA GLN A 92 -10.18 -4.00 -4.28
C GLN A 92 -10.84 -2.76 -3.66
N PHE A 93 -12.18 -2.71 -3.69
CA PHE A 93 -12.98 -1.54 -3.29
C PHE A 93 -12.78 -1.12 -1.84
N GLN A 94 -12.55 -2.08 -0.95
CA GLN A 94 -12.26 -1.80 0.45
C GLN A 94 -10.95 -0.98 0.59
N ARG A 95 -9.89 -1.41 -0.12
CA ARG A 95 -8.61 -0.69 -0.15
C ARG A 95 -8.75 0.67 -0.81
N LEU A 96 -9.44 0.74 -1.95
CA LEU A 96 -9.75 2.01 -2.61
C LEU A 96 -10.38 3.00 -1.62
N TYR A 97 -11.41 2.56 -0.88
CA TYR A 97 -12.15 3.42 0.03
C TYR A 97 -11.26 3.96 1.16
N PHE A 98 -10.62 3.07 1.93
CA PHE A 98 -9.84 3.50 3.10
C PHE A 98 -8.58 4.29 2.70
N THR A 99 -7.85 3.83 1.69
CA THR A 99 -6.65 4.52 1.22
C THR A 99 -7.00 5.88 0.62
N GLY A 100 -8.07 5.97 -0.18
CA GLY A 100 -8.52 7.22 -0.76
C GLY A 100 -9.00 8.22 0.30
N LYS A 101 -9.76 7.77 1.30
CA LYS A 101 -10.20 8.62 2.43
C LYS A 101 -9.01 9.17 3.22
N ARG A 102 -8.00 8.35 3.46
CA ARG A 102 -6.79 8.80 4.14
C ARG A 102 -6.07 9.90 3.35
N PHE A 103 -5.85 9.70 2.04
CA PHE A 103 -5.21 10.72 1.22
C PHE A 103 -6.05 12.00 1.13
N ALA A 104 -7.38 11.91 1.07
CA ALA A 104 -8.24 13.09 1.10
C ALA A 104 -8.09 13.86 2.43
N THR A 105 -7.99 13.17 3.56
CA THR A 105 -7.74 13.80 4.86
C THR A 105 -6.35 14.47 4.89
N GLU A 106 -5.30 13.76 4.45
CA GLU A 106 -3.94 14.31 4.39
C GLU A 106 -3.84 15.55 3.49
N LEU A 107 -4.53 15.56 2.35
CA LEU A 107 -4.59 16.72 1.45
C LEU A 107 -5.29 17.92 2.11
N LYS A 108 -6.40 17.69 2.83
CA LYS A 108 -7.10 18.75 3.58
C LYS A 108 -6.19 19.37 4.67
N GLU A 109 -5.49 18.53 5.42
CA GLU A 109 -4.55 18.98 6.45
C GLU A 109 -3.41 19.83 5.87
N ARG A 110 -3.08 19.64 4.61
CA ARG A 110 -2.08 20.43 3.86
C ARG A 110 -2.64 21.66 3.17
N GLY A 111 -3.93 21.96 3.33
CA GLY A 111 -4.61 23.07 2.66
C GLY A 111 -4.95 22.83 1.19
N LEU A 112 -4.83 21.60 0.69
CA LEU A 112 -5.14 21.18 -0.68
C LEU A 112 -6.60 20.67 -0.77
N ALA A 113 -7.54 21.53 -0.44
CA ALA A 113 -8.95 21.16 -0.33
C ALA A 113 -9.58 20.75 -1.67
N ALA A 114 -9.20 21.41 -2.77
CA ALA A 114 -9.70 21.08 -4.11
C ALA A 114 -9.21 19.69 -4.57
N GLU A 115 -7.95 19.36 -4.30
CA GLU A 115 -7.36 18.06 -4.59
C GLU A 115 -8.00 16.95 -3.73
N ALA A 116 -8.27 17.26 -2.47
CA ALA A 116 -8.97 16.33 -1.57
C ALA A 116 -10.38 16.02 -2.10
N GLU A 117 -11.11 17.03 -2.56
CA GLU A 117 -12.44 16.87 -3.16
C GLU A 117 -12.38 16.01 -4.43
N GLN A 118 -11.36 16.19 -5.27
CA GLN A 118 -11.14 15.34 -6.45
C GLN A 118 -11.00 13.86 -6.06
N ILE A 119 -10.22 13.54 -5.02
CA ILE A 119 -10.09 12.17 -4.52
C ILE A 119 -11.42 11.65 -3.96
N GLU A 120 -12.15 12.45 -3.18
CA GLU A 120 -13.45 12.06 -2.63
C GLU A 120 -14.48 11.78 -3.71
N ASN A 121 -14.53 12.62 -4.76
CA ASN A 121 -15.40 12.42 -5.89
C ASN A 121 -15.01 11.16 -6.69
N TYR A 122 -13.70 10.94 -6.88
CA TYR A 122 -13.23 9.71 -7.50
C TYR A 122 -13.68 8.47 -6.72
N ILE A 123 -13.54 8.46 -5.38
CA ILE A 123 -14.01 7.34 -4.54
C ILE A 123 -15.51 7.09 -4.77
N LYS A 124 -16.34 8.14 -4.72
CA LYS A 124 -17.80 8.03 -4.90
C LYS A 124 -18.17 7.41 -6.25
N THR A 125 -17.49 7.80 -7.32
CA THR A 125 -17.77 7.35 -8.68
C THR A 125 -17.21 5.95 -8.99
N ALA A 126 -16.08 5.58 -8.36
CA ALA A 126 -15.43 4.30 -8.57
C ALA A 126 -16.00 3.14 -7.75
N LEU A 127 -16.74 3.45 -6.68
CA LEU A 127 -17.40 2.44 -5.85
C LEU A 127 -18.69 1.97 -6.51
N LEU A 128 -18.97 0.67 -6.39
CA LEU A 128 -20.22 0.09 -6.88
C LEU A 128 -21.43 0.64 -6.10
N PRO A 129 -22.60 0.81 -6.74
CA PRO A 129 -23.82 1.13 -6.03
C PRO A 129 -24.09 0.13 -4.90
N GLY A 130 -24.37 0.62 -3.70
CA GLY A 130 -24.60 -0.22 -2.52
C GLY A 130 -23.32 -0.72 -1.82
N PHE A 131 -22.14 -0.29 -2.26
CA PHE A 131 -20.91 -0.61 -1.52
C PHE A 131 -20.97 -0.01 -0.12
N THR A 132 -20.91 -0.88 0.89
CA THR A 132 -20.73 -0.51 2.28
C THR A 132 -19.32 -0.93 2.70
N PRO A 133 -18.48 0.00 3.17
CA PRO A 133 -17.17 -0.38 3.67
C PRO A 133 -17.38 -1.33 4.87
N ALA A 134 -16.88 -2.56 4.74
CA ALA A 134 -16.88 -3.46 5.87
C ALA A 134 -16.09 -2.81 7.01
N PRO A 135 -16.56 -2.88 8.28
CA PRO A 135 -15.72 -2.50 9.40
C PRO A 135 -14.40 -3.25 9.25
N ALA A 136 -13.27 -2.56 9.50
CA ALA A 136 -11.98 -3.20 9.47
C ALA A 136 -12.09 -4.51 10.28
N ARG A 137 -11.85 -5.66 9.61
CA ARG A 137 -11.95 -6.96 10.28
C ARG A 137 -11.03 -6.93 11.49
N GLY A 138 -11.61 -6.91 12.69
CA GLY A 138 -10.84 -6.89 13.94
C GLY A 138 -11.22 -5.82 14.93
N LEU A 139 -12.35 -5.08 14.77
CA LEU A 139 -12.87 -4.21 15.84
C LEU A 139 -13.88 -4.92 16.75
N GLU A 140 -13.66 -6.17 17.14
CA GLU A 140 -13.81 -6.50 18.55
C GLU A 140 -12.63 -5.80 19.22
N LYS A 141 -12.90 -4.95 20.26
CA LYS A 141 -11.97 -4.07 20.98
C LYS A 141 -10.49 -4.42 20.68
N PRO A 142 -9.76 -3.65 19.88
CA PRO A 142 -8.42 -4.04 19.55
C PRO A 142 -7.63 -4.09 20.86
N ARG A 143 -7.15 -5.25 21.26
CA ARG A 143 -5.85 -5.25 21.94
C ARG A 143 -4.98 -4.44 21.00
N PRO A 144 -4.22 -3.42 21.47
CA PRO A 144 -3.37 -2.64 20.61
C PRO A 144 -2.31 -3.57 20.04
N VAL A 145 -2.66 -4.19 18.91
CA VAL A 145 -1.74 -5.03 18.15
C VAL A 145 -0.83 -4.04 17.45
N LEU A 146 0.26 -3.71 18.10
CA LEU A 146 1.22 -2.72 17.62
C LEU A 146 2.05 -3.36 16.52
N LEU A 147 1.69 -3.07 15.27
CA LEU A 147 2.63 -3.24 14.17
C LEU A 147 3.78 -2.25 14.34
N PRO A 148 5.02 -2.62 14.00
CA PRO A 148 6.09 -1.66 13.90
C PRO A 148 5.71 -0.58 12.88
N THR A 149 6.08 0.67 13.11
CA THR A 149 5.76 1.80 12.22
C THR A 149 6.41 1.68 10.84
N ALA A 150 7.46 0.88 10.75
CA ALA A 150 8.15 0.57 9.49
C ALA A 150 8.42 -0.93 9.36
N CYS A 151 8.35 -1.43 8.15
CA CYS A 151 8.68 -2.83 7.86
C CYS A 151 10.16 -3.12 8.16
N PRO A 152 10.50 -4.09 9.01
CA PRO A 152 11.89 -4.41 9.34
C PRO A 152 12.68 -4.90 8.12
N GLY A 153 11.98 -5.39 7.09
CA GLY A 153 12.61 -5.85 5.86
C GLY A 153 12.96 -4.71 4.90
N CYS A 154 12.02 -3.81 4.57
CA CYS A 154 12.22 -2.80 3.52
C CYS A 154 12.22 -1.35 4.02
N GLY A 155 11.93 -1.11 5.30
CA GLY A 155 11.79 0.24 5.85
C GLY A 155 10.50 0.96 5.41
N GLY A 156 9.64 0.34 4.60
CA GLY A 156 8.38 0.93 4.17
C GLY A 156 7.41 1.13 5.34
N PRO A 157 6.62 2.21 5.37
CA PRO A 157 5.69 2.48 6.45
C PRO A 157 4.62 1.39 6.53
N LEU A 158 4.26 0.99 7.73
CA LEU A 158 3.23 -0.01 7.98
C LEU A 158 2.06 0.63 8.72
N ARG A 159 0.86 0.32 8.26
CA ARG A 159 -0.39 0.72 8.89
C ARG A 159 -1.32 -0.49 8.96
N SER A 160 -1.96 -0.67 10.09
CA SER A 160 -2.84 -1.82 10.34
C SER A 160 -4.04 -1.91 9.40
N ASP A 161 -4.45 -0.77 8.82
CA ASP A 161 -5.54 -0.64 7.86
C ASP A 161 -5.12 -0.90 6.40
N GLU A 162 -3.81 -0.95 6.12
CA GLU A 162 -3.25 -1.12 4.77
C GLU A 162 -2.58 -2.46 4.52
N VAL A 163 -2.23 -3.17 5.58
CA VAL A 163 -1.58 -4.47 5.49
C VAL A 163 -2.59 -5.59 5.26
N ASP A 164 -2.15 -6.66 4.62
CA ASP A 164 -2.91 -7.91 4.56
C ASP A 164 -2.57 -8.75 5.79
N TRP A 165 -3.55 -8.97 6.65
CA TRP A 165 -3.38 -9.84 7.80
C TRP A 165 -3.42 -11.30 7.36
N VAL A 166 -2.34 -12.03 7.65
CA VAL A 166 -2.20 -13.47 7.40
C VAL A 166 -2.85 -14.25 8.56
N ASP A 167 -2.63 -13.77 9.78
CA ASP A 167 -3.21 -14.26 11.03
C ASP A 167 -3.38 -13.10 12.03
N GLU A 168 -3.77 -13.40 13.27
CA GLU A 168 -4.05 -12.39 14.32
C GLU A 168 -2.80 -11.58 14.74
N LEU A 169 -1.60 -12.09 14.48
CA LEU A 169 -0.33 -11.51 14.92
C LEU A 169 0.64 -11.23 13.78
N THR A 170 0.30 -11.62 12.55
CA THR A 170 1.20 -11.53 11.40
C THR A 170 0.50 -10.84 10.23
N ALA A 171 1.12 -9.80 9.72
CA ALA A 171 0.66 -9.09 8.53
C ALA A 171 1.69 -9.16 7.41
N GLU A 172 1.24 -9.08 6.16
CA GLU A 172 2.11 -8.99 4.99
C GLU A 172 2.37 -7.51 4.65
N CYS A 173 3.64 -7.14 4.51
CA CYS A 173 4.01 -5.79 4.10
C CYS A 173 3.56 -5.51 2.67
N PRO A 174 2.77 -4.47 2.40
CA PRO A 174 2.26 -4.16 1.06
C PRO A 174 3.36 -3.75 0.07
N TYR A 175 4.54 -3.36 0.56
CA TYR A 175 5.66 -2.90 -0.27
C TYR A 175 6.57 -4.03 -0.72
N CYS A 176 6.95 -4.93 0.18
CA CYS A 176 7.92 -5.97 -0.10
C CYS A 176 7.38 -7.40 0.05
N GLY A 177 6.19 -7.59 0.64
CA GLY A 177 5.58 -8.88 0.89
C GLY A 177 6.23 -9.68 2.02
N SER A 178 7.07 -9.05 2.84
CA SER A 178 7.63 -9.70 4.02
C SER A 178 6.55 -9.85 5.10
N ALA A 179 6.53 -10.98 5.77
CA ALA A 179 5.71 -11.19 6.95
C ALA A 179 6.26 -10.33 8.12
N VAL A 180 5.39 -9.53 8.71
CA VAL A 180 5.71 -8.65 9.84
C VAL A 180 4.87 -9.07 11.02
N ARG A 181 5.51 -9.39 12.12
CA ARG A 181 4.83 -9.73 13.38
C ARG A 181 4.57 -8.50 14.22
N THR A 182 3.46 -8.54 14.93
CA THR A 182 3.11 -7.53 15.92
C THR A 182 4.11 -7.57 17.07
N GLN A 183 4.40 -6.40 17.62
CA GLN A 183 5.16 -6.27 18.85
C GLN A 183 4.17 -6.35 20.02
N GLY A 184 4.25 -7.42 20.79
CA GLY A 184 3.47 -7.61 22.01
C GLY A 184 4.13 -6.98 23.21
#